data_90d9f5717a26988699d84d02901be718
#
_entry.id   90d9f5717a26988699d84d02901be718
#
_cell.length_a   1.000
_cell.length_b   1.000
_cell.length_c   1.000
_cell.angle_alpha   90.00
_cell.angle_beta   90.00
_cell.angle_gamma   90.00
#
_symmetry.space_group_name_H-M   'P 1'
#
loop_
_entity.id
_entity.type
_entity.pdbx_description
1 polymer ?
#
loop_
_entity_poly.entity_id
_entity_poly.type
_entity_poly.pdbx_seq_one_letter_code
_entity_poly.pdbx_strand_id
1 'polypeptide(L)'
;MMEWRPNGYLFETNNLIRALFDENTAEGQLLDAANAGYIEIFAKSKSWNAVLWLIMNTIIEDGKALYSGQELGKLKSSLPIVWK
;
A
#
# COMPACT_ATOMS: atom_id res chain seq x y z
N MET A 1 -13.74 13.14 -23.05
CA MET A 1 -12.54 13.53 -22.29
C MET A 1 -12.40 12.63 -21.09
N MET A 2 -11.22 12.13 -20.91
CA MET A 2 -10.95 11.33 -19.72
C MET A 2 -11.05 12.21 -18.49
N GLU A 3 -11.80 11.76 -17.50
CA GLU A 3 -11.79 12.44 -16.24
C GLU A 3 -10.41 12.37 -15.63
N TRP A 4 -9.87 13.53 -15.40
CA TRP A 4 -8.56 13.63 -14.82
C TRP A 4 -8.67 14.25 -13.43
N ARG A 5 -8.11 13.55 -12.46
CA ARG A 5 -8.06 14.04 -11.09
C ARG A 5 -6.61 14.40 -10.77
N PRO A 6 -6.32 15.69 -10.62
CA PRO A 6 -4.94 16.13 -10.38
C PRO A 6 -4.34 15.54 -9.11
N ASN A 7 -5.18 15.14 -8.16
CA ASN A 7 -4.72 14.61 -6.89
C ASN A 7 -4.96 13.11 -6.75
N GLY A 8 -5.27 12.42 -7.85
CA GLY A 8 -5.52 10.98 -7.84
C GLY A 8 -4.35 10.21 -8.41
N TYR A 9 -3.94 9.15 -7.73
CA TYR A 9 -2.81 8.31 -8.13
C TYR A 9 -3.22 6.85 -8.11
N LEU A 10 -2.88 6.13 -9.17
CA LEU A 10 -3.07 4.69 -9.22
C LEU A 10 -1.75 4.01 -8.84
N PHE A 11 -1.78 3.25 -7.76
CA PHE A 11 -0.63 2.47 -7.34
C PHE A 11 -0.73 1.04 -7.87
N GLU A 12 0.34 0.59 -8.49
CA GLU A 12 0.54 -0.80 -8.83
C GLU A 12 1.30 -1.50 -7.71
N THR A 13 1.53 -2.79 -7.85
CA THR A 13 2.19 -3.59 -6.82
C THR A 13 3.54 -2.98 -6.41
N ASN A 14 4.37 -2.58 -7.37
CA ASN A 14 5.69 -2.01 -7.07
C ASN A 14 5.59 -0.70 -6.30
N ASN A 15 4.60 0.12 -6.62
CA ASN A 15 4.38 1.39 -5.90
C ASN A 15 3.96 1.12 -4.45
N LEU A 16 3.09 0.14 -4.23
CA LEU A 16 2.67 -0.26 -2.90
C LEU A 16 3.85 -0.76 -2.07
N ILE A 17 4.70 -1.59 -2.67
CA ILE A 17 5.88 -2.11 -1.99
C ILE A 17 6.79 -0.97 -1.56
N ARG A 18 7.09 -0.04 -2.45
CA ARG A 18 7.94 1.11 -2.11
C ARG A 18 7.32 1.97 -1.02
N ALA A 19 6.03 2.25 -1.11
CA ALA A 19 5.34 3.07 -0.12
C ALA A 19 5.35 2.43 1.26
N LEU A 20 5.21 1.12 1.34
CA LEU A 20 5.11 0.41 2.61
C LEU A 20 6.46 0.09 3.23
N PHE A 21 7.48 -0.18 2.41
CA PHE A 21 8.78 -0.61 2.91
C PHE A 21 9.84 0.47 2.94
N ASP A 22 9.62 1.59 2.25
CA ASP A 22 10.56 2.70 2.24
C ASP A 22 9.82 4.03 2.17
N GLU A 23 9.65 4.65 3.32
CA GLU A 23 8.94 5.93 3.43
C GLU A 23 9.69 7.11 2.81
N ASN A 24 10.96 6.93 2.45
CA ASN A 24 11.76 7.98 1.80
C ASN A 24 11.56 8.01 0.28
N THR A 25 10.81 7.06 -0.27
CA THR A 25 10.48 7.06 -1.69
C THR A 25 9.39 8.10 -2.00
N ALA A 26 9.24 8.44 -3.28
CA ALA A 26 8.15 9.29 -3.73
C ALA A 26 6.79 8.68 -3.37
N GLU A 27 6.67 7.36 -3.50
CA GLU A 27 5.44 6.64 -3.15
C GLU A 27 5.13 6.73 -1.65
N GLY A 28 6.16 6.64 -0.80
CA GLY A 28 5.99 6.81 0.64
C GLY A 28 5.49 8.20 0.99
N GLN A 29 6.00 9.22 0.32
CA GLN A 29 5.56 10.60 0.52
C GLN A 29 4.11 10.80 0.03
N LEU A 30 3.74 10.16 -1.09
CA LEU A 30 2.37 10.20 -1.57
C LEU A 30 1.41 9.52 -0.58
N LEU A 31 1.85 8.45 0.03
CA LEU A 31 1.05 7.76 1.05
C LEU A 31 0.81 8.67 2.25
N ASP A 32 1.83 9.40 2.70
CA ASP A 32 1.69 10.37 3.78
C ASP A 32 0.72 11.49 3.40
N ALA A 33 0.81 12.00 2.18
CA ALA A 33 -0.10 13.04 1.70
C ALA A 33 -1.55 12.55 1.62
N ALA A 34 -1.75 11.28 1.21
CA ALA A 34 -3.07 10.68 1.19
C ALA A 34 -3.64 10.50 2.60
N ASN A 35 -2.78 10.13 3.53
CA ASN A 35 -3.17 9.98 4.94
C ASN A 35 -3.58 11.31 5.55
N ALA A 36 -2.98 12.40 5.10
CA ALA A 36 -3.33 13.76 5.52
C ALA A 36 -4.55 14.33 4.78
N GLY A 37 -5.05 13.63 3.77
CA GLY A 37 -6.23 14.05 3.02
C GLY A 37 -5.98 14.95 1.82
N TYR A 38 -4.73 15.15 1.43
CA TYR A 38 -4.39 16.04 0.32
C TYR A 38 -4.58 15.40 -1.05
N ILE A 39 -4.47 14.08 -1.14
CA ILE A 39 -4.58 13.33 -2.39
C ILE A 39 -5.36 12.05 -2.17
N GLU A 40 -5.76 11.42 -3.27
CA GLU A 40 -6.39 10.11 -3.25
C GLU A 40 -5.47 9.09 -3.92
N ILE A 41 -5.37 7.91 -3.34
CA ILE A 41 -4.64 6.80 -3.92
C ILE A 41 -5.61 5.66 -4.19
N PHE A 42 -5.51 5.07 -5.38
CA PHE A 42 -6.30 3.93 -5.81
C PHE A 42 -5.38 2.76 -6.08
N ALA A 43 -5.82 1.58 -5.74
CA ALA A 43 -5.07 0.36 -6.04
C ALA A 43 -6.03 -0.80 -6.25
N LYS A 44 -5.59 -1.80 -7.01
CA LYS A 44 -6.37 -3.01 -7.20
C LYS A 44 -6.19 -3.93 -6.02
N SER A 45 -7.27 -4.54 -5.55
CA SER A 45 -7.22 -5.48 -4.43
C SER A 45 -6.26 -6.64 -4.69
N LYS A 46 -6.15 -7.09 -5.92
CA LYS A 46 -5.21 -8.16 -6.27
C LYS A 46 -3.76 -7.77 -6.09
N SER A 47 -3.44 -6.47 -6.18
CA SER A 47 -2.09 -5.98 -5.92
C SER A 47 -1.72 -6.14 -4.45
N TRP A 48 -2.70 -6.03 -3.56
CA TRP A 48 -2.49 -6.28 -2.14
C TRP A 48 -2.07 -7.74 -1.88
N ASN A 49 -2.65 -8.68 -2.61
CA ASN A 49 -2.27 -10.08 -2.44
C ASN A 49 -0.79 -10.32 -2.75
N ALA A 50 -0.24 -9.64 -3.75
CA ALA A 50 1.18 -9.73 -4.06
C ALA A 50 2.04 -9.10 -2.97
N VAL A 51 1.62 -7.97 -2.43
CA VAL A 51 2.30 -7.32 -1.30
C VAL A 51 2.26 -8.22 -0.06
N LEU A 52 1.11 -8.81 0.21
CA LEU A 52 0.92 -9.73 1.32
C LEU A 52 1.86 -10.92 1.23
N TRP A 53 1.97 -11.51 0.04
CA TRP A 53 2.88 -12.62 -0.19
C TRP A 53 4.33 -12.24 0.12
N LEU A 54 4.75 -11.04 -0.32
CA LEU A 54 6.09 -10.55 -0.06
C LEU A 54 6.33 -10.34 1.44
N ILE A 55 5.38 -9.77 2.15
CA ILE A 55 5.46 -9.56 3.59
C ILE A 55 5.61 -10.91 4.30
N MET A 56 4.80 -11.90 3.92
CA MET A 56 4.84 -13.22 4.53
C MET A 56 6.18 -13.92 4.28
N ASN A 57 6.74 -13.79 3.09
CA ASN A 57 8.04 -14.39 2.79
C ASN A 57 9.16 -13.74 3.59
N THR A 58 9.13 -12.43 3.76
CA THR A 58 10.10 -11.71 4.58
C THR A 58 10.02 -12.17 6.04
N ILE A 59 8.82 -12.35 6.55
CA ILE A 59 8.58 -12.85 7.90
C ILE A 59 9.18 -14.24 8.08
N ILE A 60 9.02 -15.11 7.08
CA ILE A 60 9.54 -16.48 7.14
C ILE A 60 11.07 -16.48 7.17
N GLU A 61 11.71 -15.61 6.40
CA GLU A 61 13.17 -15.50 6.38
C GLU A 61 13.73 -15.13 7.75
N ASP A 62 13.06 -14.23 8.45
CA ASP A 62 13.48 -13.80 9.79
C ASP A 62 13.06 -14.76 10.89
N GLY A 63 12.28 -15.78 10.56
CA GLY A 63 11.82 -16.77 11.53
C GLY A 63 10.82 -16.25 12.55
N LYS A 64 10.29 -15.07 12.33
CA LYS A 64 9.29 -14.45 13.23
C LYS A 64 8.12 -13.96 12.42
N ALA A 65 6.91 -14.33 12.82
CA ALA A 65 5.71 -13.75 12.27
C ALA A 65 5.51 -12.37 12.89
N LEU A 66 5.87 -11.31 12.15
CA LEU A 66 5.69 -9.94 12.60
C LEU A 66 4.21 -9.55 12.62
N TYR A 67 3.40 -10.18 11.78
CA TYR A 67 1.99 -9.86 11.66
C TYR A 67 1.16 -11.14 11.60
N SER A 68 0.07 -11.16 12.34
CA SER A 68 -0.95 -12.19 12.17
C SER A 68 -1.81 -11.89 10.93
N GLY A 69 -2.61 -12.85 10.48
CA GLY A 69 -3.54 -12.62 9.39
C GLY A 69 -4.52 -11.48 9.68
N GLN A 70 -4.92 -11.34 10.94
CA GLN A 70 -5.80 -10.24 11.35
C GLN A 70 -5.09 -8.89 11.27
N GLU A 71 -3.84 -8.83 11.68
CA GLU A 71 -3.07 -7.59 11.62
C GLU A 71 -2.84 -7.15 10.18
N LEU A 72 -2.61 -8.09 9.26
CA LEU A 72 -2.45 -7.77 7.84
C LEU A 72 -3.75 -7.23 7.24
N GLY A 73 -4.90 -7.80 7.64
CA GLY A 73 -6.19 -7.28 7.23
C GLY A 73 -6.44 -5.88 7.75
N LYS A 74 -6.08 -5.62 9.00
CA LYS A 74 -6.19 -4.29 9.60
C LYS A 74 -5.26 -3.29 8.91
N LEU A 75 -4.06 -3.70 8.56
CA LEU A 75 -3.12 -2.86 7.83
C LEU A 75 -3.71 -2.40 6.51
N LYS A 76 -4.28 -3.32 5.73
CA LYS A 76 -4.94 -2.97 4.47
C LYS A 76 -6.04 -1.94 4.69
N SER A 77 -6.89 -2.16 5.70
CA SER A 77 -8.01 -1.27 5.99
C SER A 77 -7.59 0.09 6.53
N SER A 78 -6.41 0.16 7.17
CA SER A 78 -5.90 1.41 7.74
C SER A 78 -5.18 2.27 6.72
N LEU A 79 -4.81 1.72 5.57
CA LEU A 79 -4.12 2.48 4.54
C LEU A 79 -5.08 3.46 3.86
N PRO A 80 -4.63 4.69 3.55
CA PRO A 80 -5.46 5.69 2.87
C PRO A 80 -5.54 5.39 1.37
N ILE A 81 -6.01 4.19 1.02
CA ILE A 81 -6.07 3.69 -0.35
C ILE A 81 -7.48 3.21 -0.64
N VAL A 82 -8.00 3.59 -1.79
CA VAL A 82 -9.27 3.09 -2.31
C VAL A 82 -8.99 1.82 -3.09
N TRP A 83 -9.42 0.69 -2.56
CA TRP A 83 -9.20 -0.61 -3.17
C TRP A 83 -10.28 -0.91 -4.20
N LYS A 84 -9.88 -1.29 -5.37
CA LYS A 84 -10.78 -1.59 -6.49
C LYS A 84 -10.93 -3.09 -6.73
#